data_ab4d5b2cf88cf4c5a56855e4f2b26485
#
_entry.id   ab4d5b2cf88cf4c5a56855e4f2b26485
#
_cell.length_a   1.000
_cell.length_b   1.000
_cell.length_c   1.000
_cell.angle_alpha   90.00
_cell.angle_beta   90.00
_cell.angle_gamma   90.00
#
_symmetry.space_group_name_H-M   'P 1'
#
loop_
_entity.id
_entity.type
_entity.pdbx_description
1 polymer ?
#
loop_
_entity_poly.entity_id
_entity_poly.type
_entity_poly.pdbx_seq_one_letter_code
_entity_poly.pdbx_strand_id
1 'polypeptide(L)'
;MNNDILSTSFEQVQLLESLTRFDRQQLDELPFGVIGFSRNYLITQYNRFEYHSTGLERDYVLGKHVFTEVAQCMNNYMVAQRFEDAWGTSSSLDNTLDYVLTWRMKPCRVKLRLLCSGKSDIAFIVLSPRSTLNT
;
A
#
# COMPACT_ATOMS: atom_id res chain seq x y z
N MET A 1 11.97 8.39 -17.47
CA MET A 1 12.67 7.31 -18.15
C MET A 1 12.03 6.01 -17.79
N ASN A 2 11.76 5.19 -18.79
CA ASN A 2 11.05 3.94 -18.59
C ASN A 2 11.82 2.91 -17.76
N ASN A 3 13.14 3.09 -17.65
CA ASN A 3 13.97 2.18 -16.89
C ASN A 3 13.64 2.16 -15.41
N ASP A 4 13.08 3.25 -14.88
CA ASP A 4 12.71 3.32 -13.47
C ASP A 4 11.68 2.28 -13.09
N ILE A 5 10.71 2.03 -13.97
CA ILE A 5 9.65 1.05 -13.71
C ILE A 5 10.23 -0.35 -13.67
N LEU A 6 11.07 -0.70 -14.65
CA LEU A 6 11.64 -2.03 -14.76
C LEU A 6 12.57 -2.36 -13.60
N SER A 7 13.21 -1.34 -13.01
CA SER A 7 14.13 -1.54 -11.90
C SER A 7 13.49 -1.28 -10.53
N THR A 8 12.21 -0.89 -10.51
CA THR A 8 11.53 -0.61 -9.25
C THR A 8 11.24 -1.91 -8.50
N SER A 9 11.67 -1.98 -7.26
CA SER A 9 11.48 -3.16 -6.42
C SER A 9 10.83 -2.76 -5.10
N PHE A 10 10.25 -3.76 -4.43
CA PHE A 10 9.61 -3.57 -3.13
C PHE A 10 10.60 -3.00 -2.09
N GLU A 11 11.88 -3.40 -2.16
CA GLU A 11 12.89 -3.00 -1.19
C GLU A 11 13.65 -1.73 -1.59
N GLN A 12 13.29 -1.10 -2.69
CA GLN A 12 14.00 0.07 -3.20
C GLN A 12 14.08 1.18 -2.16
N VAL A 13 15.26 1.81 -2.02
CA VAL A 13 15.51 2.80 -0.96
C VAL A 13 14.59 4.01 -1.08
N GLN A 14 14.37 4.53 -2.27
CA GLN A 14 13.56 5.73 -2.48
C GLN A 14 12.22 5.39 -3.11
N LEU A 15 11.58 4.34 -2.60
CA LEU A 15 10.34 3.86 -3.18
C LEU A 15 9.22 4.90 -3.11
N LEU A 16 9.10 5.62 -2.00
CA LEU A 16 8.07 6.63 -1.85
C LEU A 16 8.13 7.69 -2.96
N GLU A 17 9.35 8.16 -3.26
CA GLU A 17 9.53 9.15 -4.31
C GLU A 17 9.11 8.61 -5.68
N SER A 18 9.47 7.37 -5.97
CA SER A 18 9.10 6.74 -7.24
C SER A 18 7.59 6.59 -7.36
N LEU A 19 6.94 6.07 -6.31
CA LEU A 19 5.49 5.86 -6.33
C LEU A 19 4.73 7.17 -6.50
N THR A 20 5.23 8.24 -5.88
CA THR A 20 4.60 9.55 -5.99
C THR A 20 4.64 10.10 -7.41
N ARG A 21 5.71 9.77 -8.16
CA ARG A 21 5.86 10.23 -9.54
C ARG A 21 5.11 9.39 -10.56
N PHE A 22 4.86 8.11 -10.25
CA PHE A 22 4.25 7.20 -11.21
C PHE A 22 2.77 7.54 -11.42
N ASP A 23 2.32 7.45 -12.68
CA ASP A 23 0.91 7.53 -13.00
C ASP A 23 0.26 6.14 -12.81
N ARG A 24 -1.05 6.07 -13.07
CA ARG A 24 -1.79 4.82 -12.90
C ARG A 24 -1.22 3.69 -13.73
N GLN A 25 -0.88 3.98 -14.98
CA GLN A 25 -0.38 2.94 -15.88
C GLN A 25 0.95 2.38 -15.38
N GLN A 26 1.83 3.26 -14.90
CA GLN A 26 3.12 2.84 -14.37
C GLN A 26 2.95 2.02 -13.09
N LEU A 27 2.04 2.42 -12.20
CA LEU A 27 1.76 1.66 -11.00
C LEU A 27 1.22 0.27 -11.32
N ASP A 28 0.46 0.14 -12.40
CA ASP A 28 -0.10 -1.14 -12.83
C ASP A 28 0.94 -2.12 -13.35
N GLU A 29 2.11 -1.65 -13.70
CA GLU A 29 3.19 -2.51 -14.19
C GLU A 29 4.08 -3.05 -13.08
N LEU A 30 3.88 -2.61 -11.84
CA LEU A 30 4.71 -3.06 -10.73
C LEU A 30 4.36 -4.49 -10.33
N PRO A 31 5.39 -5.30 -9.95
CA PRO A 31 5.18 -6.70 -9.55
C PRO A 31 4.85 -6.84 -8.06
N PHE A 32 4.21 -5.83 -7.47
CA PHE A 32 3.76 -5.85 -6.08
C PHE A 32 2.57 -4.92 -5.93
N GLY A 33 1.83 -5.08 -4.82
CA GLY A 33 0.63 -4.31 -4.60
C GLY A 33 0.91 -2.91 -4.08
N VAL A 34 0.13 -1.94 -4.54
CA VAL A 34 0.23 -0.55 -4.09
C VAL A 34 -1.16 0.00 -3.81
N ILE A 35 -1.35 0.48 -2.59
CA ILE A 35 -2.54 1.22 -2.20
C ILE A 35 -2.09 2.62 -1.80
N GLY A 36 -2.55 3.62 -2.53
CA GLY A 36 -2.26 5.02 -2.20
C GLY A 36 -3.50 5.66 -1.61
N PHE A 37 -3.32 6.50 -0.60
CA PHE A 37 -4.46 7.18 0.02
C PHE A 37 -4.07 8.58 0.48
N SER A 38 -5.09 9.41 0.62
CA SER A 38 -4.92 10.79 1.04
C SER A 38 -4.89 10.90 2.56
N ARG A 39 -4.66 12.13 3.04
CA ARG A 39 -4.55 12.39 4.47
C ARG A 39 -5.84 12.12 5.24
N ASN A 40 -6.98 12.12 4.57
CA ASN A 40 -8.25 11.72 5.17
C ASN A 40 -8.55 10.23 4.96
N TYR A 41 -7.53 9.45 4.56
CA TYR A 41 -7.59 7.98 4.42
C TYR A 41 -8.49 7.50 3.29
N LEU A 42 -8.75 8.32 2.29
CA LEU A 42 -9.50 7.91 1.11
C LEU A 42 -8.54 7.40 0.04
N ILE A 43 -8.84 6.24 -0.51
CA ILE A 43 -7.96 5.60 -1.49
C ILE A 43 -7.95 6.39 -2.80
N THR A 44 -6.76 6.73 -3.27
CA THR A 44 -6.55 7.45 -4.52
C THR A 44 -5.85 6.61 -5.58
N GLN A 45 -5.12 5.55 -5.17
CA GLN A 45 -4.42 4.65 -6.09
C GLN A 45 -4.61 3.22 -5.60
N TYR A 46 -4.85 2.31 -6.54
CA TYR A 46 -5.04 0.90 -6.24
C TYR A 46 -4.61 0.14 -7.49
N ASN A 47 -3.39 -0.38 -7.49
CA ASN A 47 -2.81 -0.85 -8.75
C ASN A 47 -3.30 -2.23 -9.17
N ARG A 48 -2.92 -2.64 -10.38
CA ARG A 48 -3.39 -3.90 -10.97
C ARG A 48 -3.01 -5.10 -10.11
N PHE A 49 -1.78 -5.14 -9.62
CA PHE A 49 -1.34 -6.26 -8.78
C PHE A 49 -2.27 -6.43 -7.58
N GLU A 50 -2.66 -5.31 -6.97
CA GLU A 50 -3.50 -5.37 -5.78
C GLU A 50 -4.93 -5.78 -6.10
N TYR A 51 -5.55 -5.22 -7.14
CA TYR A 51 -6.93 -5.63 -7.43
C TYR A 51 -7.01 -7.06 -7.97
N HIS A 52 -5.98 -7.58 -8.62
CA HIS A 52 -5.94 -9.00 -8.98
C HIS A 52 -5.79 -9.88 -7.74
N SER A 53 -5.03 -9.44 -6.76
CA SER A 53 -4.83 -10.21 -5.52
C SER A 53 -6.09 -10.27 -4.67
N THR A 54 -6.84 -9.18 -4.59
CA THR A 54 -8.02 -9.12 -3.72
C THR A 54 -9.31 -9.47 -4.45
N GLY A 55 -9.35 -9.33 -5.76
CA GLY A 55 -10.59 -9.48 -6.52
C GLY A 55 -11.50 -8.28 -6.44
N LEU A 56 -11.07 -7.20 -5.79
CA LEU A 56 -11.86 -5.96 -5.71
C LEU A 56 -11.52 -5.08 -6.90
N GLU A 57 -12.53 -4.66 -7.64
CA GLU A 57 -12.31 -3.78 -8.78
C GLU A 57 -11.90 -2.38 -8.34
N ARG A 58 -11.04 -1.76 -9.14
CA ARG A 58 -10.51 -0.44 -8.83
C ARG A 58 -11.61 0.60 -8.64
N ASP A 59 -12.59 0.62 -9.54
CA ASP A 59 -13.66 1.61 -9.47
C ASP A 59 -14.50 1.49 -8.21
N TYR A 60 -14.59 0.28 -7.66
CA TYR A 60 -15.28 0.08 -6.39
C TYR A 60 -14.46 0.63 -5.23
N VAL A 61 -13.14 0.51 -5.29
CA VAL A 61 -12.24 0.82 -4.17
C VAL A 61 -11.91 2.31 -4.07
N LEU A 62 -11.72 2.97 -5.23
CA LEU A 62 -11.29 4.36 -5.23
C LEU A 62 -12.31 5.24 -4.51
N GLY A 63 -11.81 6.10 -3.64
CA GLY A 63 -12.63 7.01 -2.86
C GLY A 63 -13.15 6.44 -1.55
N LYS A 64 -12.95 5.15 -1.29
CA LYS A 64 -13.37 4.55 -0.03
C LYS A 64 -12.28 4.70 1.02
N HIS A 65 -12.67 4.63 2.28
CA HIS A 65 -11.73 4.73 3.40
C HIS A 65 -10.90 3.44 3.46
N VAL A 66 -9.57 3.61 3.47
CA VAL A 66 -8.67 2.46 3.36
C VAL A 66 -8.82 1.50 4.54
N PHE A 67 -8.99 2.00 5.76
CA PHE A 67 -8.99 1.16 6.96
C PHE A 67 -10.37 0.78 7.48
N THR A 68 -11.41 1.50 7.13
CA THR A 68 -12.75 1.17 7.61
C THR A 68 -13.60 0.49 6.56
N GLU A 69 -13.23 0.59 5.28
CA GLU A 69 -14.06 0.04 4.22
C GLU A 69 -13.35 -0.99 3.34
N VAL A 70 -12.04 -0.94 3.22
CA VAL A 70 -11.31 -1.81 2.27
C VAL A 70 -10.34 -2.75 2.97
N ALA A 71 -9.33 -2.21 3.64
CA ALA A 71 -8.31 -3.02 4.31
C ALA A 71 -8.54 -3.02 5.82
N GLN A 72 -9.68 -3.54 6.23
CA GLN A 72 -10.09 -3.51 7.63
C GLN A 72 -9.15 -4.31 8.54
N CYS A 73 -8.50 -5.34 8.00
CA CYS A 73 -7.52 -6.10 8.78
C CYS A 73 -6.27 -5.30 9.13
N MET A 74 -6.08 -4.14 8.51
CA MET A 74 -4.96 -3.25 8.81
C MET A 74 -5.37 -2.07 9.70
N ASN A 75 -6.61 -2.04 10.17
CA ASN A 75 -7.09 -0.97 11.02
C ASN A 75 -6.71 -1.23 12.48
N ASN A 76 -5.42 -1.08 12.77
CA ASN A 76 -4.89 -1.39 14.09
C ASN A 76 -3.61 -0.59 14.35
N TYR A 77 -3.01 -0.82 15.52
CA TYR A 77 -1.81 -0.07 15.92
C TYR A 77 -0.57 -0.43 15.09
N MET A 78 -0.57 -1.56 14.41
CA MET A 78 0.57 -1.98 13.60
C MET A 78 0.64 -1.26 12.26
N VAL A 79 -0.49 -0.86 11.72
CA VAL A 79 -0.55 -0.24 10.39
C VAL A 79 -1.21 1.14 10.46
N ALA A 80 -2.51 1.20 10.69
CA ALA A 80 -3.25 2.46 10.63
C ALA A 80 -2.68 3.51 11.59
N GLN A 81 -2.39 3.11 12.82
CA GLN A 81 -1.90 4.03 13.84
C GLN A 81 -0.57 4.65 13.46
N ARG A 82 0.28 3.92 12.73
CA ARG A 82 1.58 4.45 12.32
C ARG A 82 1.45 5.64 11.38
N PHE A 83 0.47 5.60 10.47
CA PHE A 83 0.21 6.74 9.59
C PHE A 83 -0.33 7.92 10.36
N GLU A 84 -1.25 7.65 11.27
CA GLU A 84 -1.82 8.72 12.10
C GLU A 84 -0.73 9.41 12.92
N ASP A 85 0.16 8.62 13.53
CA ASP A 85 1.27 9.16 14.32
C ASP A 85 2.23 9.97 13.45
N ALA A 86 2.57 9.46 12.26
CA ALA A 86 3.50 10.14 11.37
C ALA A 86 2.95 11.50 10.92
N TRP A 87 1.69 11.53 10.49
CA TRP A 87 1.08 12.79 10.08
C TRP A 87 0.86 13.73 11.27
N GLY A 88 0.52 13.17 12.43
CA GLY A 88 0.30 13.97 13.63
C GLY A 88 1.55 14.67 14.14
N THR A 89 2.71 14.10 13.88
CA THR A 89 3.99 14.67 14.30
C THR A 89 4.81 15.23 13.14
N SER A 90 4.23 15.28 11.96
CA SER A 90 4.92 15.71 10.72
C SER A 90 6.21 14.92 10.47
N SER A 91 6.18 13.64 10.80
CA SER A 91 7.33 12.74 10.64
C SER A 91 7.16 11.89 9.40
N SER A 92 8.29 11.44 8.85
CA SER A 92 8.27 10.49 7.74
C SER A 92 8.12 9.07 8.27
N LEU A 93 7.52 8.22 7.46
CA LEU A 93 7.31 6.81 7.79
C LEU A 93 7.86 5.96 6.64
N ASP A 94 8.71 5.01 6.97
CA ASP A 94 9.15 3.98 6.04
C ASP A 94 9.45 2.75 6.87
N ASN A 95 8.47 1.87 6.96
CA ASN A 95 8.52 0.73 7.87
C ASN A 95 8.08 -0.52 7.14
N THR A 96 8.91 -1.55 7.17
CA THR A 96 8.58 -2.84 6.56
C THR A 96 8.34 -3.85 7.67
N LEU A 97 7.23 -4.58 7.59
CA LEU A 97 6.88 -5.58 8.60
C LEU A 97 6.25 -6.81 7.96
N ASP A 98 6.45 -7.94 8.61
CA ASP A 98 5.75 -9.16 8.25
C ASP A 98 4.31 -9.06 8.74
N TYR A 99 3.37 -9.52 7.91
CA TYR A 99 1.97 -9.37 8.24
C TYR A 99 1.16 -10.56 7.72
N VAL A 100 0.04 -10.82 8.34
CA VAL A 100 -0.89 -11.85 7.89
C VAL A 100 -2.20 -11.17 7.51
N LEU A 101 -2.53 -11.24 6.23
CA LEU A 101 -3.81 -10.75 5.75
C LEU A 101 -4.86 -11.83 5.91
N THR A 102 -6.05 -11.43 6.36
CA THR A 102 -7.14 -12.37 6.58
C THR A 102 -8.26 -12.20 5.56
N TRP A 103 -7.89 -11.83 4.34
CA TRP A 103 -8.86 -11.59 3.27
C TRP A 103 -9.58 -12.89 2.89
N ARG A 104 -10.90 -12.82 2.82
CA ARG A 104 -11.75 -13.95 2.43
C ARG A 104 -11.50 -15.21 3.24
N MET A 105 -11.20 -15.03 4.53
CA MET A 105 -10.97 -16.12 5.48
C MET A 105 -9.83 -17.05 5.09
N LYS A 106 -8.97 -16.63 4.20
CA LYS A 106 -7.75 -17.36 3.85
C LYS A 106 -6.54 -16.55 4.28
N PRO A 107 -5.88 -16.94 5.38
CA PRO A 107 -4.70 -16.20 5.83
C PRO A 107 -3.59 -16.25 4.78
N CYS A 108 -2.99 -15.11 4.51
CA CYS A 108 -1.87 -14.99 3.58
C CYS A 108 -0.73 -14.26 4.26
N ARG A 109 0.48 -14.75 4.07
CA ARG A 109 1.67 -14.03 4.51
C ARG A 109 2.03 -12.98 3.47
N VAL A 110 2.44 -11.83 3.95
CA VAL A 110 2.83 -10.72 3.09
C VAL A 110 3.79 -9.86 3.87
N LYS A 111 4.66 -9.15 3.16
CA LYS A 111 5.39 -8.04 3.77
C LYS A 111 4.66 -6.77 3.41
N LEU A 112 4.46 -5.93 4.39
CA LEU A 112 3.90 -4.60 4.19
C LEU A 112 5.01 -3.58 4.33
N ARG A 113 5.03 -2.60 3.44
CA ARG A 113 5.91 -1.46 3.59
C ARG A 113 5.04 -0.22 3.64
N LEU A 114 5.13 0.49 4.75
CA LEU A 114 4.30 1.65 5.05
C LEU A 114 5.11 2.90 4.74
N LEU A 115 4.64 3.71 3.82
CA LEU A 115 5.38 4.87 3.32
C LEU A 115 4.57 6.13 3.43
N CYS A 116 5.17 7.17 4.01
CA CYS A 116 4.52 8.46 4.11
C CYS A 116 5.57 9.52 4.43
N SER A 117 5.42 10.69 3.81
CA SER A 117 6.13 11.88 4.24
C SER A 117 5.20 12.65 5.16
N GLY A 118 5.67 13.05 6.33
CA GLY A 118 4.85 13.81 7.26
C GLY A 118 4.39 15.16 6.70
N LYS A 119 5.00 15.61 5.61
CA LYS A 119 4.67 16.88 4.97
C LYS A 119 3.84 16.72 3.73
N SER A 120 3.56 15.50 3.32
CA SER A 120 2.77 15.21 2.11
C SER A 120 1.37 14.79 2.49
N ASP A 121 0.44 14.98 1.58
CA ASP A 121 -0.95 14.54 1.78
C ASP A 121 -1.22 13.14 1.23
N ILE A 122 -0.18 12.44 0.80
CA ILE A 122 -0.31 11.12 0.21
C ILE A 122 0.55 10.10 0.95
N ALA A 123 -0.02 8.93 1.19
CA ALA A 123 0.69 7.80 1.79
C ALA A 123 0.45 6.55 0.97
N PHE A 124 1.30 5.55 1.17
CA PHE A 124 1.20 4.29 0.45
C PHE A 124 1.36 3.11 1.40
N ILE A 125 0.58 2.07 1.14
CA ILE A 125 0.84 0.73 1.68
C ILE A 125 1.27 -0.11 0.49
N VAL A 126 2.46 -0.70 0.59
CA VAL A 126 3.02 -1.53 -0.46
C VAL A 126 3.01 -2.97 0.05
N LEU A 127 2.52 -3.88 -0.78
CA LEU A 127 2.32 -5.27 -0.38
C LEU A 127 3.13 -6.19 -1.29
N SER A 128 3.96 -7.03 -0.68
CA SER A 128 4.71 -8.03 -1.44
C SER A 128 3.74 -9.08 -1.98
N PRO A 129 4.20 -9.91 -2.94
CA PRO A 129 3.38 -11.06 -3.35
C PRO A 129 2.98 -11.91 -2.15
N ARG A 130 1.76 -12.43 -2.18
CA ARG A 130 1.19 -13.18 -1.07
C ARG A 130 1.58 -14.65 -1.13
N SER A 131 1.67 -15.28 0.05
CA SER A 131 1.85 -16.73 0.15
C SER A 131 0.91 -17.29 1.20
N THR A 132 0.50 -18.56 1.01
CA THR A 132 -0.40 -19.19 1.96
C THR A 132 0.34 -19.62 3.21
N LEU A 133 -0.38 -19.70 4.34
CA LEU A 133 0.23 -20.03 5.62
C LEU A 133 0.43 -21.51 5.87
N ASN A 134 -0.35 -22.35 5.21
CA ASN A 134 -0.38 -23.77 5.51
C ASN A 134 0.32 -24.63 4.47
N THR A 135 1.39 -24.14 3.94
CA THR A 135 2.24 -24.90 3.02
C THR A 135 3.51 -25.34 3.68
#